data_46d87fed6df52c0ef83bddb8c06991c6
#
_entry.id   46d87fed6df52c0ef83bddb8c06991c6
#
_cell.length_a   1.000
_cell.length_b   1.000
_cell.length_c   1.000
_cell.angle_alpha   90.00
_cell.angle_beta   90.00
_cell.angle_gamma   90.00
#
_symmetry.space_group_name_H-M   'P 1'
#
loop_
_entity.id
_entity.type
_entity.pdbx_description
1 polymer ?
#
loop_
_entity_poly.entity_id
_entity_poly.type
_entity_poly.pdbx_seq_one_letter_code
_entity_poly.pdbx_strand_id
1 'polypeptide(L)'
;MKKNLISASLVGVGLLLWLLSGLFADRPEPRADTSSAVAATADTARFRVRVARFDAQQRTLTQILRGKTETKRSADVSAETAGRVVARPVERGQQVRAGDLLCELAVEDREARVAEARADLKRAELEQRGARQLKQKDLLSEIRIAQVDAELETARATLARAELDLARTKIRSPFDGVVE
;
A
#
# COMPACT_ATOMS: atom_id res chain seq x y z
N MET A 1 -43.46 -3.77 -31.41
CA MET A 1 -43.25 -3.94 -29.97
C MET A 1 -44.07 -5.07 -29.30
N LYS A 2 -44.86 -5.87 -30.04
CA LYS A 2 -45.69 -6.94 -29.44
C LYS A 2 -45.05 -8.34 -29.43
N LYS A 3 -43.95 -8.57 -30.15
CA LYS A 3 -43.30 -9.89 -30.23
C LYS A 3 -42.39 -10.20 -29.02
N ASN A 4 -41.83 -9.19 -28.36
CA ASN A 4 -40.91 -9.39 -27.23
C ASN A 4 -41.64 -9.63 -25.90
N LEU A 5 -42.91 -9.24 -25.80
CA LEU A 5 -43.77 -9.49 -24.62
C LEU A 5 -44.22 -10.97 -24.56
N ILE A 6 -44.43 -11.59 -25.70
CA ILE A 6 -44.85 -13.00 -25.78
C ILE A 6 -43.71 -13.94 -25.42
N SER A 7 -42.46 -13.62 -25.83
CA SER A 7 -41.28 -14.41 -25.45
C SER A 7 -40.92 -14.28 -23.97
N ALA A 8 -41.09 -13.10 -23.39
CA ALA A 8 -40.84 -12.90 -21.96
C ALA A 8 -41.90 -13.62 -21.09
N SER A 9 -43.16 -13.66 -21.52
CA SER A 9 -44.21 -14.39 -20.85
C SER A 9 -44.01 -15.90 -20.88
N LEU A 10 -43.49 -16.45 -21.99
CA LEU A 10 -43.21 -17.89 -22.14
C LEU A 10 -42.07 -18.36 -21.23
N VAL A 11 -41.03 -17.53 -21.08
CA VAL A 11 -39.92 -17.82 -20.15
C VAL A 11 -40.37 -17.73 -18.68
N GLY A 12 -41.22 -16.77 -18.33
CA GLY A 12 -41.80 -16.65 -17.00
C GLY A 12 -42.67 -17.85 -16.59
N VAL A 13 -43.49 -18.35 -17.51
CA VAL A 13 -44.33 -19.55 -17.29
C VAL A 13 -43.48 -20.82 -17.16
N GLY A 14 -42.38 -20.94 -17.94
CA GLY A 14 -41.45 -22.06 -17.85
C GLY A 14 -40.72 -22.10 -16.48
N LEU A 15 -40.32 -20.96 -15.94
CA LEU A 15 -39.68 -20.83 -14.62
C LEU A 15 -40.67 -21.16 -13.48
N LEU A 16 -41.93 -20.73 -13.60
CA LEU A 16 -42.96 -21.06 -12.62
C LEU A 16 -43.30 -22.55 -12.60
N LEU A 17 -43.39 -23.20 -13.77
CA LEU A 17 -43.58 -24.65 -13.86
C LEU A 17 -42.43 -25.44 -13.32
N TRP A 18 -41.18 -24.97 -13.49
CA TRP A 18 -39.99 -25.60 -12.92
C TRP A 18 -39.95 -25.49 -11.40
N LEU A 19 -40.32 -24.33 -10.84
CA LEU A 19 -40.45 -24.13 -9.39
C LEU A 19 -41.54 -24.98 -8.75
N LEU A 20 -42.67 -25.16 -9.42
CA LEU A 20 -43.76 -26.06 -8.94
C LEU A 20 -43.36 -27.53 -9.03
N SER A 21 -42.55 -27.94 -9.97
CA SER A 21 -42.04 -29.32 -10.10
C SER A 21 -41.24 -29.77 -8.88
N GLY A 22 -40.53 -28.83 -8.20
CA GLY A 22 -39.78 -29.12 -6.98
C GLY A 22 -40.66 -29.39 -5.74
N LEU A 23 -41.94 -29.02 -5.76
CA LEU A 23 -42.89 -29.26 -4.66
C LEU A 23 -43.47 -30.67 -4.67
N PHE A 24 -43.35 -31.41 -5.78
CA PHE A 24 -43.85 -32.78 -5.92
C PHE A 24 -42.77 -33.84 -5.86
N ALA A 25 -41.54 -33.47 -5.50
CA ALA A 25 -40.51 -34.46 -5.23
C ALA A 25 -40.82 -35.15 -3.92
N ASP A 26 -41.38 -36.35 -4.00
CA ASP A 26 -41.59 -37.25 -2.89
C ASP A 26 -40.33 -37.40 -2.09
N ARG A 27 -40.40 -37.00 -0.82
CA ARG A 27 -39.37 -37.40 0.16
C ARG A 27 -39.59 -38.88 0.45
N PRO A 28 -38.58 -39.73 0.31
CA PRO A 28 -38.68 -41.08 0.82
C PRO A 28 -38.81 -41.03 2.36
N GLU A 29 -39.97 -41.35 2.88
CA GLU A 29 -40.15 -41.57 4.31
C GLU A 29 -39.31 -42.78 4.75
N PRO A 30 -38.68 -42.71 5.91
CA PRO A 30 -38.05 -43.90 6.48
C PRO A 30 -39.16 -44.88 6.83
N ARG A 31 -39.20 -45.99 6.11
CA ARG A 31 -40.06 -47.13 6.44
C ARG A 31 -39.70 -47.63 7.84
N ALA A 32 -40.64 -47.46 8.76
CA ALA A 32 -40.64 -48.16 9.99
C ALA A 32 -40.92 -49.64 9.67
N ASP A 33 -39.95 -50.48 9.78
CA ASP A 33 -40.12 -51.93 9.66
C ASP A 33 -41.01 -52.41 10.78
N THR A 34 -42.27 -52.69 10.44
CA THR A 34 -43.19 -53.42 11.30
C THR A 34 -42.74 -54.86 11.32
N SER A 35 -41.97 -55.21 12.34
CA SER A 35 -41.55 -56.57 12.61
C SER A 35 -42.76 -57.44 12.89
N SER A 36 -43.18 -58.22 11.89
CA SER A 36 -44.13 -59.31 12.06
C SER A 36 -43.42 -60.48 12.71
N ALA A 37 -43.78 -60.77 13.93
CA ALA A 37 -43.25 -61.91 14.68
C ALA A 37 -43.66 -63.23 14.03
N VAL A 38 -42.75 -63.87 13.33
CA VAL A 38 -42.88 -65.28 12.97
C VAL A 38 -41.94 -66.03 13.95
N ALA A 39 -42.57 -66.76 14.91
CA ALA A 39 -41.89 -67.67 15.73
C ALA A 39 -41.40 -68.86 14.87
N ALA A 40 -40.17 -68.89 14.49
CA ALA A 40 -39.50 -70.07 13.98
C ALA A 40 -38.34 -70.37 14.96
N THR A 41 -38.49 -71.47 15.67
CA THR A 41 -37.43 -72.11 16.39
C THR A 41 -36.35 -72.53 15.40
N ALA A 42 -35.42 -71.65 15.17
CA ALA A 42 -34.19 -71.95 14.46
C ALA A 42 -33.05 -71.74 15.45
N ASP A 43 -32.31 -72.82 15.59
CA ASP A 43 -31.02 -72.84 16.32
C ASP A 43 -30.16 -71.69 15.82
N THR A 44 -30.22 -70.61 16.52
CA THR A 44 -29.49 -69.40 16.15
C THR A 44 -28.03 -69.59 16.53
N ALA A 45 -27.25 -70.01 15.57
CA ALA A 45 -25.79 -69.87 15.64
C ALA A 45 -25.47 -68.37 15.95
N ARG A 46 -25.20 -68.11 17.23
CA ARG A 46 -24.83 -66.74 17.67
C ARG A 46 -23.49 -66.40 17.08
N PHE A 47 -23.54 -65.52 16.05
CA PHE A 47 -22.31 -65.00 15.54
C PHE A 47 -21.59 -64.18 16.60
N ARG A 48 -20.37 -64.60 16.93
CA ARG A 48 -19.50 -63.79 17.81
C ARG A 48 -18.88 -62.70 17.02
N VAL A 49 -19.36 -61.48 17.22
CA VAL A 49 -18.75 -60.27 16.65
C VAL A 49 -17.79 -59.67 17.67
N ARG A 50 -16.60 -59.37 17.24
CA ARG A 50 -15.59 -58.69 18.03
C ARG A 50 -15.86 -57.18 17.93
N VAL A 51 -16.35 -56.60 18.99
CA VAL A 51 -16.56 -55.14 19.05
C VAL A 51 -15.43 -54.49 19.82
N ALA A 52 -14.95 -53.39 19.36
CA ALA A 52 -14.00 -52.54 20.06
C ALA A 52 -14.65 -51.19 20.29
N ARG A 53 -14.50 -50.65 21.47
CA ARG A 53 -14.97 -49.32 21.80
C ARG A 53 -13.82 -48.37 21.57
N PHE A 54 -14.04 -47.34 20.74
CA PHE A 54 -13.06 -46.31 20.46
C PHE A 54 -13.52 -45.03 21.13
N ASP A 55 -12.66 -44.47 21.95
CA ASP A 55 -12.88 -43.15 22.53
C ASP A 55 -12.19 -42.09 21.67
N ALA A 56 -12.86 -40.95 21.48
CA ALA A 56 -12.28 -39.83 20.78
C ALA A 56 -11.15 -39.18 21.60
N GLN A 57 -9.95 -39.24 21.09
CA GLN A 57 -8.79 -38.58 21.69
C GLN A 57 -8.43 -37.32 20.92
N GLN A 58 -8.26 -36.22 21.65
CA GLN A 58 -7.76 -34.98 21.06
C GLN A 58 -6.28 -35.14 20.73
N ARG A 59 -5.94 -35.07 19.45
CA ARG A 59 -4.56 -35.12 18.97
C ARG A 59 -4.19 -33.77 18.35
N THR A 60 -3.07 -33.24 18.78
CA THR A 60 -2.46 -32.09 18.13
C THR A 60 -1.77 -32.55 16.85
N LEU A 61 -2.27 -32.11 15.69
CA LEU A 61 -1.64 -32.36 14.41
C LEU A 61 -0.60 -31.26 14.19
N THR A 62 0.67 -31.62 14.20
CA THR A 62 1.75 -30.71 13.85
C THR A 62 2.06 -30.86 12.34
N GLN A 63 1.81 -29.81 11.58
CA GLN A 63 2.16 -29.76 10.16
C GLN A 63 3.43 -28.94 9.98
N ILE A 64 4.46 -29.55 9.43
CA ILE A 64 5.72 -28.85 9.09
C ILE A 64 5.53 -28.20 7.73
N LEU A 65 5.47 -26.88 7.73
CA LEU A 65 5.43 -26.07 6.51
C LEU A 65 6.84 -25.62 6.16
N ARG A 66 7.22 -25.79 4.91
CA ARG A 66 8.48 -25.25 4.36
C ARG A 66 8.13 -24.00 3.54
N GLY A 67 8.83 -22.92 3.77
CA GLY A 67 8.64 -21.66 3.05
C GLY A 67 9.96 -20.92 2.89
N LYS A 68 9.96 -19.94 2.01
CA LYS A 68 11.03 -18.97 1.83
C LYS A 68 10.51 -17.61 2.29
N THR A 69 11.30 -16.90 3.09
CA THR A 69 11.00 -15.52 3.42
C THR A 69 11.46 -14.62 2.29
N GLU A 70 10.61 -13.68 1.91
CA GLU A 70 10.94 -12.66 0.92
C GLU A 70 10.80 -11.27 1.54
N THR A 71 11.64 -10.35 1.09
CA THR A 71 11.60 -8.97 1.54
C THR A 71 10.32 -8.31 1.04
N LYS A 72 9.55 -7.72 1.95
CA LYS A 72 8.31 -7.00 1.61
C LYS A 72 8.57 -5.75 0.76
N ARG A 73 9.70 -5.07 0.98
CA ARG A 73 10.12 -3.87 0.27
C ARG A 73 11.64 -3.81 0.26
N SER A 74 12.22 -3.52 -0.89
CA SER A 74 13.63 -3.20 -1.05
C SER A 74 13.77 -1.93 -1.90
N ALA A 75 14.80 -1.14 -1.67
CA ALA A 75 15.13 0.02 -2.49
C ALA A 75 16.63 0.22 -2.54
N ASP A 76 17.13 0.47 -3.73
CA ASP A 76 18.52 0.90 -3.95
C ASP A 76 18.60 2.41 -3.75
N VAL A 77 19.24 2.84 -2.68
CA VAL A 77 19.40 4.25 -2.35
C VAL A 77 20.70 4.76 -2.98
N SER A 78 20.58 5.64 -3.96
CA SER A 78 21.71 6.26 -4.66
C SER A 78 21.80 7.75 -4.37
N ALA A 79 23.00 8.33 -4.53
CA ALA A 79 23.18 9.77 -4.43
C ALA A 79 22.57 10.48 -5.64
N GLU A 80 21.79 11.54 -5.39
CA GLU A 80 21.20 12.39 -6.43
C GLU A 80 22.19 13.44 -6.98
N THR A 81 23.30 13.64 -6.29
CA THR A 81 24.36 14.59 -6.67
C THR A 81 25.73 13.93 -6.59
N ALA A 82 26.64 14.36 -7.45
CA ALA A 82 28.02 13.90 -7.41
C ALA A 82 28.78 14.55 -6.24
N GLY A 83 29.64 13.77 -5.59
CA GLY A 83 30.47 14.26 -4.50
C GLY A 83 31.27 13.13 -3.85
N ARG A 84 32.30 13.50 -3.10
CA ARG A 84 33.11 12.56 -2.34
C ARG A 84 32.38 12.18 -1.05
N VAL A 85 32.32 10.89 -0.74
CA VAL A 85 31.77 10.40 0.54
C VAL A 85 32.69 10.85 1.68
N VAL A 86 32.11 11.52 2.68
CA VAL A 86 32.82 12.02 3.87
C VAL A 86 32.56 11.10 5.06
N ALA A 87 31.29 10.64 5.19
CA ALA A 87 30.90 9.79 6.28
C ALA A 87 29.85 8.76 5.84
N ARG A 88 29.93 7.58 6.43
CA ARG A 88 28.93 6.52 6.34
C ARG A 88 28.65 6.01 7.75
N PRO A 89 27.68 6.61 8.45
CA PRO A 89 27.42 6.30 9.85
C PRO A 89 26.71 4.95 10.07
N VAL A 90 26.27 4.28 9.00
CA VAL A 90 25.54 3.01 9.06
C VAL A 90 26.40 1.85 8.59
N GLU A 91 26.17 0.67 9.19
CA GLU A 91 26.82 -0.58 8.83
C GLU A 91 25.83 -1.56 8.20
N ARG A 92 26.39 -2.53 7.47
CA ARG A 92 25.62 -3.62 6.90
C ARG A 92 24.96 -4.45 8.01
N GLY A 93 23.67 -4.75 7.89
CA GLY A 93 22.87 -5.44 8.92
C GLY A 93 22.28 -4.53 9.99
N GLN A 94 22.60 -3.23 9.96
CA GLN A 94 22.05 -2.28 10.92
C GLN A 94 20.59 -1.93 10.60
N GLN A 95 19.77 -1.84 11.64
CA GLN A 95 18.40 -1.32 11.54
C GLN A 95 18.43 0.20 11.47
N VAL A 96 17.68 0.75 10.53
CA VAL A 96 17.51 2.19 10.30
C VAL A 96 16.03 2.56 10.22
N ARG A 97 15.72 3.79 10.57
CA ARG A 97 14.38 4.37 10.43
C ARG A 97 14.31 5.29 9.22
N ALA A 98 13.10 5.56 8.77
CA ALA A 98 12.86 6.57 7.74
C ALA A 98 13.47 7.93 8.16
N GLY A 99 14.27 8.51 7.27
CA GLY A 99 14.99 9.76 7.52
C GLY A 99 16.37 9.64 8.17
N ASP A 100 16.79 8.45 8.64
CA ASP A 100 18.13 8.25 9.19
C ASP A 100 19.19 8.48 8.12
N LEU A 101 20.32 9.06 8.53
CA LEU A 101 21.44 9.36 7.65
C LEU A 101 22.18 8.08 7.29
N LEU A 102 22.20 7.72 6.02
CA LEU A 102 22.92 6.55 5.49
C LEU A 102 24.33 6.90 5.03
N CYS A 103 24.46 8.05 4.36
CA CYS A 103 25.72 8.50 3.80
C CYS A 103 25.74 10.02 3.73
N GLU A 104 26.90 10.62 3.91
CA GLU A 104 27.14 12.05 3.77
C GLU A 104 28.22 12.32 2.72
N LEU A 105 27.90 13.19 1.78
CA LEU A 105 28.82 13.67 0.75
C LEU A 105 29.49 14.96 1.21
N ALA A 106 30.68 15.24 0.67
CA ALA A 106 31.37 16.50 0.90
C ALA A 106 30.49 17.68 0.44
N VAL A 107 30.35 18.65 1.32
CA VAL A 107 29.54 19.84 1.08
C VAL A 107 30.19 20.76 0.02
N GLU A 108 31.54 20.81 0.01
CA GLU A 108 32.34 21.63 -0.90
C GLU A 108 31.92 23.11 -0.86
N ASP A 109 31.56 23.70 -2.01
CA ASP A 109 31.12 25.08 -2.16
C ASP A 109 29.61 25.31 -2.00
N ARG A 110 28.82 24.24 -1.70
CA ARG A 110 27.36 24.31 -1.65
C ARG A 110 26.85 25.25 -0.55
N GLU A 111 27.50 25.25 0.61
CA GLU A 111 27.16 26.20 1.68
C GLU A 111 27.42 27.66 1.26
N ALA A 112 28.53 27.90 0.56
CA ALA A 112 28.81 29.23 0.02
C ALA A 112 27.76 29.67 -0.99
N ARG A 113 27.32 28.78 -1.89
CA ARG A 113 26.23 29.06 -2.85
C ARG A 113 24.91 29.36 -2.16
N VAL A 114 24.57 28.65 -1.08
CA VAL A 114 23.38 28.96 -0.27
C VAL A 114 23.51 30.35 0.36
N ALA A 115 24.67 30.68 0.91
CA ALA A 115 24.90 31.99 1.50
C ALA A 115 24.82 33.13 0.47
N GLU A 116 25.38 32.95 -0.72
CA GLU A 116 25.28 33.88 -1.86
C GLU A 116 23.81 34.08 -2.29
N ALA A 117 23.09 32.97 -2.59
CA ALA A 117 21.71 33.04 -3.00
C ALA A 117 20.80 33.67 -1.94
N ARG A 118 21.11 33.47 -0.64
CA ARG A 118 20.40 34.11 0.47
C ARG A 118 20.65 35.62 0.52
N ALA A 119 21.88 36.06 0.24
CA ALA A 119 22.22 37.48 0.13
C ALA A 119 21.50 38.15 -1.05
N ASP A 120 21.44 37.47 -2.21
CA ASP A 120 20.73 37.95 -3.39
C ASP A 120 19.22 38.04 -3.14
N LEU A 121 18.62 37.05 -2.48
CA LEU A 121 17.21 37.13 -2.07
C LEU A 121 16.95 38.36 -1.19
N LYS A 122 17.80 38.56 -0.19
CA LYS A 122 17.68 39.72 0.71
C LYS A 122 17.78 41.04 -0.05
N ARG A 123 18.68 41.14 -1.04
CA ARG A 123 18.80 42.31 -1.92
C ARG A 123 17.52 42.52 -2.72
N ALA A 124 17.00 41.49 -3.40
CA ALA A 124 15.77 41.55 -4.17
C ALA A 124 14.54 41.97 -3.33
N GLU A 125 14.46 41.46 -2.07
CA GLU A 125 13.40 41.88 -1.12
C GLU A 125 13.49 43.36 -0.74
N LEU A 126 14.70 43.90 -0.57
CA LEU A 126 14.90 45.31 -0.30
C LEU A 126 14.51 46.18 -1.51
N GLU A 127 14.92 45.78 -2.70
CA GLU A 127 14.54 46.43 -3.93
C GLU A 127 13.02 46.44 -4.14
N GLN A 128 12.35 45.31 -3.91
CA GLN A 128 10.90 45.24 -4.00
C GLN A 128 10.20 46.17 -3.01
N ARG A 129 10.66 46.18 -1.75
CA ARG A 129 10.09 47.07 -0.73
C ARG A 129 10.25 48.53 -1.13
N GLY A 130 11.44 48.93 -1.61
CA GLY A 130 11.70 50.28 -2.14
C GLY A 130 10.80 50.64 -3.34
N ALA A 131 10.69 49.71 -4.29
CA ALA A 131 9.83 49.91 -5.47
C ALA A 131 8.36 50.07 -5.08
N ARG A 132 7.84 49.29 -4.15
CA ARG A 132 6.44 49.43 -3.66
C ARG A 132 6.20 50.75 -2.93
N GLN A 133 7.18 51.27 -2.16
CA GLN A 133 7.07 52.61 -1.57
C GLN A 133 7.05 53.73 -2.60
N LEU A 134 7.84 53.62 -3.68
CA LEU A 134 7.82 54.57 -4.77
C LEU A 134 6.52 54.52 -5.58
N LYS A 135 5.96 53.30 -5.79
CA LYS A 135 4.65 53.14 -6.42
C LYS A 135 3.53 53.84 -5.63
N GLN A 136 3.54 53.72 -4.29
CA GLN A 136 2.56 54.44 -3.46
C GLN A 136 2.57 55.95 -3.59
N LYS A 137 3.68 56.49 -4.11
CA LYS A 137 3.86 57.92 -4.41
C LYS A 137 3.68 58.26 -5.88
N ASP A 138 3.18 57.29 -6.70
CA ASP A 138 3.05 57.39 -8.15
C ASP A 138 4.37 57.72 -8.88
N LEU A 139 5.53 57.36 -8.29
CA LEU A 139 6.85 57.62 -8.84
C LEU A 139 7.43 56.44 -9.62
N LEU A 140 6.70 55.35 -9.76
CA LEU A 140 7.17 54.15 -10.44
C LEU A 140 6.09 53.52 -11.33
N SER A 141 6.50 53.11 -12.55
CA SER A 141 5.60 52.45 -13.49
C SER A 141 5.25 51.02 -13.07
N GLU A 142 4.11 50.52 -13.52
CA GLU A 142 3.70 49.13 -13.27
C GLU A 142 4.64 48.10 -13.89
N ILE A 143 5.20 48.40 -15.05
CA ILE A 143 6.21 47.57 -15.71
C ILE A 143 7.43 47.36 -14.80
N ARG A 144 7.91 48.46 -14.16
CA ARG A 144 9.06 48.36 -13.25
C ARG A 144 8.74 47.54 -12.00
N ILE A 145 7.53 47.63 -11.47
CA ILE A 145 7.08 46.80 -10.34
C ILE A 145 7.08 45.33 -10.75
N ALA A 146 6.46 45.02 -11.91
CA ALA A 146 6.44 43.64 -12.40
C ALA A 146 7.85 43.04 -12.60
N GLN A 147 8.79 43.88 -13.07
CA GLN A 147 10.19 43.48 -13.22
C GLN A 147 10.84 43.16 -11.89
N VAL A 148 10.68 43.98 -10.86
CA VAL A 148 11.25 43.78 -9.54
C VAL A 148 10.60 42.58 -8.85
N ASP A 149 9.30 42.38 -9.03
CA ASP A 149 8.61 41.19 -8.53
C ASP A 149 9.13 39.90 -9.20
N ALA A 150 9.42 39.92 -10.52
CA ALA A 150 10.03 38.78 -11.23
C ALA A 150 11.48 38.54 -10.78
N GLU A 151 12.26 39.58 -10.50
CA GLU A 151 13.61 39.45 -9.93
C GLU A 151 13.59 38.79 -8.56
N LEU A 152 12.63 39.14 -7.67
CA LEU A 152 12.44 38.51 -6.40
C LEU A 152 12.11 37.02 -6.53
N GLU A 153 11.17 36.67 -7.41
CA GLU A 153 10.82 35.24 -7.62
C GLU A 153 12.01 34.45 -8.19
N THR A 154 12.82 35.06 -9.04
CA THR A 154 14.06 34.45 -9.54
C THR A 154 15.07 34.20 -8.42
N ALA A 155 15.26 35.16 -7.52
CA ALA A 155 16.14 35.00 -6.36
C ALA A 155 15.65 33.92 -5.39
N ARG A 156 14.35 33.83 -5.16
CA ARG A 156 13.72 32.75 -4.38
C ARG A 156 13.97 31.38 -4.98
N ALA A 157 13.75 31.24 -6.28
CA ALA A 157 13.99 29.99 -6.99
C ALA A 157 15.47 29.58 -6.94
N THR A 158 16.39 30.54 -7.03
CA THR A 158 17.83 30.30 -6.95
C THR A 158 18.22 29.80 -5.56
N LEU A 159 17.73 30.43 -4.50
CA LEU A 159 17.96 29.96 -3.12
C LEU A 159 17.40 28.54 -2.91
N ALA A 160 16.18 28.29 -3.36
CA ALA A 160 15.57 26.96 -3.22
C ALA A 160 16.38 25.86 -3.91
N ARG A 161 16.96 26.14 -5.10
CA ARG A 161 17.86 25.20 -5.79
C ARG A 161 19.14 24.96 -5.02
N ALA A 162 19.77 26.02 -4.51
CA ALA A 162 21.00 25.91 -3.73
C ALA A 162 20.78 25.10 -2.43
N GLU A 163 19.68 25.34 -1.74
CA GLU A 163 19.30 24.60 -0.52
C GLU A 163 18.99 23.12 -0.83
N LEU A 164 18.32 22.82 -1.96
CA LEU A 164 18.08 21.46 -2.40
C LEU A 164 19.38 20.72 -2.73
N ASP A 165 20.32 21.38 -3.44
CA ASP A 165 21.62 20.79 -3.77
C ASP A 165 22.46 20.50 -2.51
N LEU A 166 22.38 21.36 -1.51
CA LEU A 166 22.97 21.12 -0.20
C LEU A 166 22.29 19.98 0.53
N ALA A 167 20.96 19.93 0.53
CA ALA A 167 20.20 18.85 1.17
C ALA A 167 20.51 17.46 0.57
N ARG A 168 20.76 17.38 -0.74
CA ARG A 168 21.12 16.16 -1.47
C ARG A 168 22.48 15.59 -1.10
N THR A 169 23.32 16.32 -0.39
CA THR A 169 24.56 15.76 0.16
C THR A 169 24.32 14.78 1.30
N LYS A 170 23.15 14.80 1.91
CA LYS A 170 22.76 13.92 3.02
C LYS A 170 21.77 12.86 2.52
N ILE A 171 22.30 11.67 2.26
CA ILE A 171 21.53 10.55 1.76
C ILE A 171 20.84 9.87 2.95
N ARG A 172 19.51 9.79 2.91
CA ARG A 172 18.70 9.29 4.02
C ARG A 172 17.87 8.08 3.63
N SER A 173 17.51 7.28 4.63
CA SER A 173 16.63 6.13 4.43
C SER A 173 15.21 6.58 4.05
N PRO A 174 14.59 6.01 2.99
CA PRO A 174 13.22 6.31 2.61
C PRO A 174 12.16 5.63 3.48
N PHE A 175 12.51 4.58 4.21
CA PHE A 175 11.62 3.81 5.08
C PHE A 175 12.41 3.07 6.17
N ASP A 176 11.70 2.51 7.14
CA ASP A 176 12.29 1.68 8.19
C ASP A 176 12.72 0.33 7.62
N GLY A 177 13.94 -0.08 7.90
CA GLY A 177 14.49 -1.32 7.34
C GLY A 177 15.85 -1.70 7.89
N VAL A 178 16.52 -2.60 7.17
CA VAL A 178 17.86 -3.06 7.44
C VAL A 178 18.75 -2.73 6.25
N VAL A 179 19.94 -2.24 6.49
CA VAL A 179 20.93 -1.92 5.46
C VAL A 179 21.61 -3.19 4.98
N GLU A 180 21.65 -3.42 3.67
CA GLU A 180 22.35 -4.55 3.04
C GLU A 180 23.70 -4.15 2.43
#